data_11cc9832de676008ab94ab292abc7550
#
_entry.id   11cc9832de676008ab94ab292abc7550
#
_cell.length_a   1.000
_cell.length_b   1.000
_cell.length_c   1.000
_cell.angle_alpha   90.00
_cell.angle_beta   90.00
_cell.angle_gamma   90.00
#
_symmetry.space_group_name_H-M   'P 1'
#
loop_
_entity.id
_entity.type
_entity.pdbx_description
1 polymer ?
#
loop_
_entity_poly.entity_id
_entity_poly.type
_entity_poly.pdbx_seq_one_letter_code
_entity_poly.pdbx_strand_id
1 'polypeptide(L)'
;TSYGILGSYIALNYRIIFDDRIPWDAYFSFDNRSIVMTGGGFERHPLSNYFFDFIREFALWISDGKKNEIFRLVLAWCSNFAVSLALVQLFKYLRNIVRIPLKINILLTVFFAFFTTPILLSFTPETYTYTLLFLLAFNYYAAAKLKKEKKISLFPLTFASVLVGGLTITNVVKIYIPILFEKNLFKSFKTF
;
A
#
# COMPACT_ATOMS: atom_id res chain seq x y z
N THR A 1 -8.94 12.55 -10.77
CA THR A 1 -7.63 12.01 -11.22
C THR A 1 -7.84 10.97 -12.31
N SER A 2 -6.86 10.76 -13.21
CA SER A 2 -6.91 9.73 -14.27
C SER A 2 -7.20 8.32 -13.71
N TYR A 3 -6.62 7.98 -12.58
CA TYR A 3 -6.90 6.71 -11.87
C TYR A 3 -8.36 6.57 -11.45
N GLY A 4 -8.98 7.66 -10.95
CA GLY A 4 -10.39 7.62 -10.54
C GLY A 4 -11.32 7.35 -11.73
N ILE A 5 -11.06 7.99 -12.88
CA ILE A 5 -11.84 7.78 -14.11
C ILE A 5 -11.66 6.32 -14.58
N LEU A 6 -10.43 5.86 -14.69
CA LEU A 6 -10.13 4.50 -15.13
C LEU A 6 -10.71 3.45 -14.18
N GLY A 7 -10.48 3.62 -12.87
CA GLY A 7 -10.98 2.69 -11.85
C GLY A 7 -12.51 2.63 -11.80
N SER A 8 -13.18 3.79 -11.93
CA SER A 8 -14.64 3.84 -12.02
C SER A 8 -15.15 3.13 -13.28
N TYR A 9 -14.55 3.39 -14.42
CA TYR A 9 -14.92 2.73 -15.67
C TYR A 9 -14.79 1.20 -15.58
N ILE A 10 -13.66 0.71 -15.04
CA ILE A 10 -13.42 -0.72 -14.86
C ILE A 10 -14.38 -1.33 -13.84
N ALA A 11 -14.58 -0.71 -12.68
CA ALA A 11 -15.46 -1.22 -11.64
C ALA A 11 -16.93 -1.31 -12.09
N LEU A 12 -17.39 -0.37 -12.90
CA LEU A 12 -18.77 -0.34 -13.40
C LEU A 12 -19.01 -1.33 -14.55
N ASN A 13 -18.05 -1.45 -15.47
CA ASN A 13 -18.25 -2.20 -16.71
C ASN A 13 -17.70 -3.64 -16.68
N TYR A 14 -16.70 -3.91 -15.82
CA TYR A 14 -16.02 -5.20 -15.79
C TYR A 14 -16.08 -5.83 -14.39
N ARG A 15 -16.68 -7.01 -14.30
CA ARG A 15 -16.73 -7.79 -13.04
C ARG A 15 -15.45 -8.57 -12.79
N ILE A 16 -14.62 -8.72 -13.79
CA ILE A 16 -13.55 -9.70 -13.85
C ILE A 16 -12.57 -9.62 -12.66
N ILE A 17 -12.19 -8.42 -12.21
CA ILE A 17 -11.26 -8.22 -11.08
C ILE A 17 -11.91 -8.58 -9.73
N PHE A 18 -13.24 -8.62 -9.68
CA PHE A 18 -14.03 -8.89 -8.49
C PHE A 18 -14.74 -10.25 -8.57
N ASP A 19 -14.49 -11.02 -9.64
CA ASP A 19 -15.09 -12.34 -9.85
C ASP A 19 -14.23 -13.39 -9.17
N ASP A 20 -14.80 -14.04 -8.17
CA ASP A 20 -14.14 -15.09 -7.39
C ASP A 20 -13.97 -16.42 -8.16
N ARG A 21 -14.55 -16.55 -9.35
CA ARG A 21 -14.41 -17.72 -10.24
C ARG A 21 -13.15 -17.65 -11.11
N ILE A 22 -12.55 -16.47 -11.26
CA ILE A 22 -11.41 -16.26 -12.13
C ILE A 22 -10.13 -16.19 -11.31
N PRO A 23 -9.16 -17.09 -11.50
CA PRO A 23 -7.91 -17.09 -10.76
C PRO A 23 -6.97 -15.99 -11.27
N TRP A 24 -7.17 -14.75 -10.81
CA TRP A 24 -6.31 -13.63 -11.15
C TRP A 24 -4.85 -13.84 -10.72
N ASP A 25 -4.63 -14.61 -9.66
CA ASP A 25 -3.30 -15.01 -9.21
C ASP A 25 -2.50 -15.70 -10.31
N ALA A 26 -3.18 -16.47 -11.18
CA ALA A 26 -2.54 -17.16 -12.29
C ALA A 26 -2.04 -16.20 -13.38
N TYR A 27 -2.67 -15.04 -13.55
CA TYR A 27 -2.34 -14.09 -14.61
C TYR A 27 -1.46 -12.92 -14.15
N PHE A 28 -1.72 -12.38 -12.95
CA PHE A 28 -1.08 -11.16 -12.46
C PHE A 28 -0.43 -11.30 -11.09
N SER A 29 -0.49 -12.49 -10.48
CA SER A 29 -0.03 -12.73 -9.09
C SER A 29 -0.71 -11.80 -8.08
N PHE A 30 -1.99 -11.49 -8.29
CA PHE A 30 -2.79 -10.68 -7.38
C PHE A 30 -3.67 -11.58 -6.51
N ASP A 31 -3.58 -11.38 -5.19
CA ASP A 31 -4.36 -12.14 -4.19
C ASP A 31 -5.75 -11.50 -3.91
N ASN A 32 -6.26 -10.68 -4.84
CA ASN A 32 -7.50 -9.92 -4.66
C ASN A 32 -8.72 -10.80 -4.37
N ARG A 33 -8.83 -11.95 -5.03
CA ARG A 33 -9.92 -12.90 -4.83
C ARG A 33 -9.99 -13.38 -3.38
N SER A 34 -8.89 -13.97 -2.89
CA SER A 34 -8.83 -14.60 -1.58
C SER A 34 -8.96 -13.59 -0.44
N ILE A 35 -8.45 -12.38 -0.64
CA ILE A 35 -8.33 -11.37 0.39
C ILE A 35 -9.60 -10.52 0.51
N VAL A 36 -10.16 -10.08 -0.63
CA VAL A 36 -11.31 -9.15 -0.63
C VAL A 36 -12.64 -9.88 -0.58
N MET A 37 -12.75 -11.03 -1.24
CA MET A 37 -14.03 -11.73 -1.41
C MET A 37 -14.26 -12.81 -0.35
N THR A 38 -13.24 -13.53 0.07
CA THR A 38 -13.38 -14.72 0.92
C THR A 38 -12.52 -14.70 2.19
N GLY A 39 -11.66 -13.70 2.34
CA GLY A 39 -10.55 -13.76 3.28
C GLY A 39 -9.51 -14.77 2.78
N GLY A 40 -8.29 -14.66 3.15
CA GLY A 40 -7.29 -15.58 2.62
C GLY A 40 -6.05 -15.73 3.46
N GLY A 41 -5.31 -16.74 3.15
CA GLY A 41 -3.94 -17.05 3.37
C GLY A 41 -3.24 -16.46 4.59
N PHE A 42 -3.57 -16.93 5.80
CA PHE A 42 -2.86 -16.52 7.02
C PHE A 42 -1.33 -16.67 6.91
N GLU A 43 -0.87 -17.58 6.07
CA GLU A 43 0.57 -17.85 5.89
C GLU A 43 1.33 -16.67 5.29
N ARG A 44 0.73 -15.98 4.32
CA ARG A 44 1.35 -14.84 3.63
C ARG A 44 0.83 -13.49 4.12
N HIS A 45 -0.41 -13.46 4.59
CA HIS A 45 -1.19 -12.26 4.88
C HIS A 45 -1.92 -12.38 6.23
N PRO A 46 -1.19 -12.47 7.36
CA PRO A 46 -1.76 -12.89 8.64
C PRO A 46 -2.85 -11.96 9.19
N LEU A 47 -2.83 -10.66 8.87
CA LEU A 47 -3.83 -9.70 9.31
C LEU A 47 -4.70 -9.16 8.16
N SER A 48 -4.54 -9.69 6.95
CA SER A 48 -5.25 -9.18 5.77
C SER A 48 -6.77 -9.27 5.93
N ASN A 49 -7.28 -10.35 6.52
CA ASN A 49 -8.71 -10.54 6.75
C ASN A 49 -9.29 -9.38 7.57
N TYR A 50 -8.67 -9.02 8.69
CA TYR A 50 -9.16 -7.94 9.55
C TYR A 50 -9.15 -6.60 8.82
N PHE A 51 -8.10 -6.31 8.07
CA PHE A 51 -7.97 -5.07 7.32
C PHE A 51 -8.97 -5.00 6.15
N PHE A 52 -9.09 -6.08 5.36
CA PHE A 52 -10.00 -6.14 4.22
C PHE A 52 -11.45 -6.33 4.63
N ASP A 53 -11.72 -6.99 5.76
CA ASP A 53 -13.08 -7.03 6.33
C ASP A 53 -13.58 -5.62 6.63
N PHE A 54 -12.74 -4.74 7.19
CA PHE A 54 -13.13 -3.35 7.41
C PHE A 54 -13.49 -2.63 6.10
N ILE A 55 -12.67 -2.78 5.06
CA ILE A 55 -12.92 -2.17 3.74
C ILE A 55 -14.15 -2.79 3.08
N ARG A 56 -14.31 -4.11 3.19
CA ARG A 56 -15.46 -4.84 2.64
C ARG A 56 -16.76 -4.43 3.30
N GLU A 57 -16.80 -4.40 4.63
CA GLU A 57 -17.98 -3.96 5.38
C GLU A 57 -18.35 -2.51 5.07
N PHE A 58 -17.37 -1.63 4.93
CA PHE A 58 -17.60 -0.27 4.48
C PHE A 58 -18.22 -0.23 3.07
N ALA A 59 -17.72 -1.04 2.15
CA ALA A 59 -18.26 -1.13 0.79
C ALA A 59 -19.67 -1.74 0.76
N LEU A 60 -19.93 -2.75 1.59
CA LEU A 60 -21.26 -3.35 1.76
C LEU A 60 -22.26 -2.35 2.36
N TRP A 61 -21.84 -1.58 3.35
CA TRP A 61 -22.68 -0.55 3.95
C TRP A 61 -23.13 0.49 2.91
N ILE A 62 -22.24 0.96 2.03
CA ILE A 62 -22.60 1.92 0.96
C ILE A 62 -23.47 1.28 -0.12
N SER A 63 -23.34 -0.03 -0.35
CA SER A 63 -24.06 -0.76 -1.40
C SER A 63 -25.33 -1.48 -0.93
N ASP A 64 -25.86 -1.09 0.24
CA ASP A 64 -27.06 -1.71 0.86
C ASP A 64 -26.91 -3.23 1.05
N GLY A 65 -25.75 -3.70 1.46
CA GLY A 65 -25.43 -5.10 1.68
C GLY A 65 -25.27 -5.95 0.41
N LYS A 66 -25.27 -5.33 -0.76
CA LYS A 66 -25.21 -6.04 -2.05
C LYS A 66 -23.83 -5.94 -2.69
N LYS A 67 -23.29 -7.05 -3.17
CA LYS A 67 -22.05 -7.07 -3.99
C LYS A 67 -22.33 -6.66 -5.45
N ASN A 68 -22.89 -5.46 -5.62
CA ASN A 68 -23.27 -4.87 -6.89
C ASN A 68 -22.17 -3.97 -7.47
N GLU A 69 -22.52 -3.13 -8.44
CA GLU A 69 -21.60 -2.17 -9.07
C GLU A 69 -21.08 -1.12 -8.10
N ILE A 70 -21.91 -0.69 -7.16
CA ILE A 70 -21.55 0.29 -6.13
C ILE A 70 -20.50 -0.31 -5.20
N PHE A 71 -20.67 -1.57 -4.78
CA PHE A 71 -19.68 -2.28 -3.98
C PHE A 71 -18.30 -2.30 -4.68
N ARG A 72 -18.26 -2.68 -5.96
CA ARG A 72 -17.01 -2.71 -6.73
C ARG A 72 -16.40 -1.33 -6.87
N LEU A 73 -17.24 -0.31 -7.11
CA LEU A 73 -16.81 1.07 -7.23
C LEU A 73 -16.14 1.57 -5.94
N VAL A 74 -16.72 1.28 -4.78
CA VAL A 74 -16.15 1.67 -3.49
C VAL A 74 -14.79 1.00 -3.26
N LEU A 75 -14.66 -0.29 -3.54
CA LEU A 75 -13.38 -1.00 -3.43
C LEU A 75 -12.30 -0.40 -4.35
N ALA A 76 -12.65 -0.09 -5.60
CA ALA A 76 -11.74 0.58 -6.54
C ALA A 76 -11.34 1.98 -6.06
N TRP A 77 -12.27 2.75 -5.47
CA TRP A 77 -11.95 4.06 -4.91
C TRP A 77 -11.07 4.00 -3.67
N CYS A 78 -11.24 2.99 -2.80
CA CYS A 78 -10.33 2.75 -1.67
C CYS A 78 -8.91 2.49 -2.17
N SER A 79 -8.75 1.64 -3.20
CA SER A 79 -7.46 1.36 -3.83
C SER A 79 -6.85 2.60 -4.49
N ASN A 80 -7.66 3.37 -5.23
CA ASN A 80 -7.24 4.62 -5.84
C ASN A 80 -6.74 5.63 -4.79
N PHE A 81 -7.47 5.77 -3.69
CA PHE A 81 -7.06 6.65 -2.59
C PHE A 81 -5.71 6.21 -2.00
N ALA A 82 -5.52 4.91 -1.75
CA ALA A 82 -4.28 4.37 -1.22
C ALA A 82 -3.09 4.62 -2.16
N VAL A 83 -3.22 4.36 -3.47
CA VAL A 83 -2.16 4.63 -4.46
C VAL A 83 -1.89 6.11 -4.59
N SER A 84 -2.92 6.96 -4.59
CA SER A 84 -2.75 8.41 -4.65
C SER A 84 -1.96 8.94 -3.45
N LEU A 85 -2.27 8.45 -2.25
CA LEU A 85 -1.50 8.79 -1.05
C LEU A 85 -0.06 8.26 -1.12
N ALA A 86 0.14 7.06 -1.67
CA ALA A 86 1.49 6.50 -1.87
C ALA A 86 2.34 7.39 -2.79
N LEU A 87 1.75 7.90 -3.89
CA LEU A 87 2.42 8.86 -4.79
C LEU A 87 2.75 10.19 -4.08
N VAL A 88 1.87 10.68 -3.22
CA VAL A 88 2.16 11.86 -2.38
C VAL A 88 3.34 11.59 -1.43
N GLN A 89 3.43 10.41 -0.82
CA GLN A 89 4.58 10.06 0.03
C GLN A 89 5.87 9.93 -0.78
N LEU A 90 5.82 9.33 -1.98
CA LEU A 90 6.94 9.28 -2.91
C LEU A 90 7.42 10.68 -3.27
N PHE A 91 6.51 11.58 -3.67
CA PHE A 91 6.82 12.97 -3.98
C PHE A 91 7.50 13.68 -2.81
N LYS A 92 6.95 13.53 -1.59
CA LYS A 92 7.55 14.11 -0.37
C LYS A 92 8.94 13.55 -0.09
N TYR A 93 9.12 12.24 -0.27
CA TYR A 93 10.41 11.58 -0.08
C TYR A 93 11.47 12.16 -1.03
N LEU A 94 11.17 12.18 -2.31
CA LEU A 94 12.07 12.72 -3.34
C LEU A 94 12.37 14.20 -3.10
N ARG A 95 11.37 15.01 -2.71
CA ARG A 95 11.53 16.45 -2.51
C ARG A 95 12.30 16.79 -1.23
N ASN A 96 11.92 16.18 -0.10
CA ASN A 96 12.38 16.61 1.23
C ASN A 96 13.60 15.82 1.70
N ILE A 97 13.72 14.55 1.32
CA ILE A 97 14.80 13.67 1.74
C ILE A 97 15.92 13.69 0.71
N VAL A 98 15.62 13.33 -0.54
CA VAL A 98 16.61 13.29 -1.62
C VAL A 98 16.97 14.71 -2.12
N ARG A 99 16.05 15.69 -1.94
CA ARG A 99 16.22 17.10 -2.35
C ARG A 99 16.26 17.30 -3.86
N ILE A 100 15.53 16.51 -4.61
CA ILE A 100 15.42 16.65 -6.08
C ILE A 100 14.72 17.97 -6.41
N PRO A 101 15.17 18.71 -7.45
CA PRO A 101 14.50 19.91 -7.94
C PRO A 101 13.04 19.64 -8.32
N LEU A 102 12.15 20.60 -8.05
CA LEU A 102 10.70 20.42 -8.18
C LEU A 102 10.27 19.87 -9.55
N LYS A 103 10.81 20.40 -10.62
CA LYS A 103 10.47 19.98 -12.00
C LYS A 103 10.80 18.49 -12.23
N ILE A 104 11.99 18.04 -11.80
CA ILE A 104 12.43 16.66 -11.93
C ILE A 104 11.62 15.76 -11.00
N ASN A 105 11.31 16.22 -9.78
CA ASN A 105 10.49 15.46 -8.84
C ASN A 105 9.08 15.22 -9.41
N ILE A 106 8.44 16.24 -9.99
CA ILE A 106 7.15 16.08 -10.65
C ILE A 106 7.27 15.04 -11.78
N LEU A 107 8.29 15.19 -12.65
CA LEU A 107 8.51 14.26 -13.76
C LEU A 107 8.67 12.82 -13.28
N LEU A 108 9.51 12.57 -12.28
CA LEU A 108 9.74 11.23 -11.73
C LEU A 108 8.48 10.66 -11.07
N THR A 109 7.72 11.48 -10.34
CA THR A 109 6.49 11.03 -9.70
C THR A 109 5.42 10.68 -10.74
N VAL A 110 5.28 11.50 -11.77
CA VAL A 110 4.37 11.25 -12.90
C VAL A 110 4.81 10.00 -13.67
N PHE A 111 6.11 9.89 -13.97
CA PHE A 111 6.65 8.71 -14.63
C PHE A 111 6.35 7.42 -13.85
N PHE A 112 6.59 7.42 -12.54
CA PHE A 112 6.23 6.28 -11.68
C PHE A 112 4.73 6.01 -11.67
N ALA A 113 3.90 7.06 -11.62
CA ALA A 113 2.44 6.92 -11.65
C ALA A 113 1.91 6.24 -12.92
N PHE A 114 2.60 6.40 -14.05
CA PHE A 114 2.22 5.77 -15.31
C PHE A 114 2.81 4.38 -15.55
N PHE A 115 3.54 3.81 -14.58
CA PHE A 115 3.91 2.40 -14.67
C PHE A 115 2.67 1.51 -14.56
N THR A 116 2.72 0.38 -15.22
CA THR A 116 1.63 -0.61 -15.23
C THR A 116 1.23 -1.01 -13.81
N THR A 117 2.20 -1.23 -12.92
CA THR A 117 1.93 -1.65 -11.53
C THR A 117 1.09 -0.64 -10.74
N PRO A 118 1.47 0.67 -10.60
CA PRO A 118 0.61 1.64 -9.95
C PRO A 118 -0.76 1.80 -10.60
N ILE A 119 -0.84 1.72 -11.93
CA ILE A 119 -2.12 1.77 -12.65
C ILE A 119 -3.01 0.61 -12.21
N LEU A 120 -2.52 -0.62 -12.27
CA LEU A 120 -3.29 -1.81 -11.87
C LEU A 120 -3.68 -1.76 -10.38
N LEU A 121 -2.74 -1.42 -9.50
CA LEU A 121 -2.99 -1.29 -8.05
C LEU A 121 -4.01 -0.18 -7.73
N SER A 122 -4.20 0.81 -8.59
CA SER A 122 -5.10 1.94 -8.34
C SER A 122 -6.59 1.56 -8.36
N PHE A 123 -6.96 0.44 -8.93
CA PHE A 123 -8.35 -0.02 -8.98
C PHE A 123 -8.53 -1.48 -8.52
N THR A 124 -7.43 -2.20 -8.29
CA THR A 124 -7.49 -3.57 -7.78
C THR A 124 -7.36 -3.55 -6.26
N PRO A 125 -8.34 -4.07 -5.51
CA PRO A 125 -8.27 -4.17 -4.06
C PRO A 125 -7.31 -5.30 -3.67
N GLU A 126 -6.03 -4.96 -3.52
CA GLU A 126 -4.91 -5.87 -3.39
C GLU A 126 -4.06 -5.51 -2.16
N THR A 127 -3.47 -6.49 -1.47
CA THR A 127 -2.59 -6.25 -0.31
C THR A 127 -1.41 -5.35 -0.66
N TYR A 128 -0.83 -5.52 -1.86
CA TYR A 128 0.31 -4.71 -2.31
C TYR A 128 -0.02 -3.23 -2.47
N THR A 129 -1.27 -2.88 -2.77
CA THR A 129 -1.74 -1.49 -2.84
C THR A 129 -1.53 -0.77 -1.52
N TYR A 130 -1.98 -1.38 -0.43
CA TYR A 130 -1.89 -0.80 0.91
C TYR A 130 -0.49 -0.95 1.50
N THR A 131 0.18 -2.06 1.22
CA THR A 131 1.58 -2.26 1.59
C THR A 131 2.49 -1.19 1.00
N LEU A 132 2.30 -0.82 -0.28
CA LEU A 132 3.03 0.27 -0.94
C LEU A 132 2.86 1.59 -0.18
N LEU A 133 1.62 1.94 0.17
CA LEU A 133 1.32 3.15 0.94
C LEU A 133 2.06 3.17 2.29
N PHE A 134 1.93 2.10 3.07
CA PHE A 134 2.53 2.04 4.41
C PHE A 134 4.05 2.01 4.37
N LEU A 135 4.64 1.30 3.39
CA LEU A 135 6.09 1.31 3.18
C LEU A 135 6.62 2.70 2.84
N LEU A 136 5.98 3.40 1.90
CA LEU A 136 6.41 4.74 1.52
C LEU A 136 6.22 5.74 2.65
N ALA A 137 5.12 5.67 3.39
CA ALA A 137 4.86 6.53 4.53
C ALA A 137 5.90 6.32 5.65
N PHE A 138 6.18 5.05 5.99
CA PHE A 138 7.19 4.73 7.00
C PHE A 138 8.61 5.11 6.55
N ASN A 139 8.98 4.81 5.31
CA ASN A 139 10.29 5.19 4.78
C ASN A 139 10.51 6.71 4.78
N TYR A 140 9.47 7.49 4.44
CA TYR A 140 9.55 8.94 4.56
C TYR A 140 9.74 9.39 6.01
N TYR A 141 8.97 8.84 6.95
CA TYR A 141 9.10 9.13 8.39
C TYR A 141 10.50 8.77 8.90
N ALA A 142 10.97 7.56 8.64
CA ALA A 142 12.26 7.07 9.09
C ALA A 142 13.42 7.92 8.54
N ALA A 143 13.42 8.17 7.22
CA ALA A 143 14.42 9.00 6.58
C ALA A 143 14.42 10.46 7.11
N ALA A 144 13.23 11.01 7.41
CA ALA A 144 13.13 12.35 8.01
C ALA A 144 13.70 12.39 9.44
N LYS A 145 13.57 11.30 10.22
CA LYS A 145 14.20 11.17 11.54
C LYS A 145 15.71 11.05 11.43
N LEU A 146 16.19 10.14 10.58
CA LEU A 146 17.62 9.93 10.35
C LEU A 146 18.33 11.20 9.87
N LYS A 147 17.70 11.96 8.97
CA LYS A 147 18.23 13.25 8.49
C LYS A 147 18.40 14.29 9.60
N LYS A 148 17.58 14.21 10.65
CA LYS A 148 17.66 15.06 11.84
C LYS A 148 18.53 14.44 12.96
N GLU A 149 19.25 13.37 12.66
CA GLU A 149 20.06 12.60 13.61
C GLU A 149 19.26 12.08 14.83
N LYS A 150 17.94 11.90 14.65
CA LYS A 150 17.05 11.38 15.69
C LYS A 150 16.84 9.88 15.49
N LYS A 151 16.78 9.16 16.62
CA LYS A 151 16.42 7.73 16.60
C LYS A 151 15.01 7.52 16.06
N ILE A 152 14.81 6.40 15.37
CA ILE A 152 13.48 5.94 14.97
C ILE A 152 12.76 5.46 16.24
N SER A 153 11.60 6.05 16.52
CA SER A 153 10.83 5.72 17.71
C SER A 153 10.28 4.29 17.61
N LEU A 154 10.30 3.57 18.75
CA LEU A 154 9.85 2.17 18.81
C LEU A 154 8.38 2.01 18.40
N PHE A 155 7.50 2.91 18.85
CA PHE A 155 6.07 2.83 18.54
C PHE A 155 5.77 2.88 17.02
N PRO A 156 6.22 3.89 16.23
CA PRO A 156 6.03 3.87 14.79
C PRO A 156 6.68 2.69 14.08
N LEU A 157 7.82 2.21 14.58
CA LEU A 157 8.49 1.04 14.04
C LEU A 157 7.64 -0.22 14.21
N THR A 158 7.18 -0.48 15.44
CA THR A 158 6.32 -1.63 15.76
C THR A 158 5.00 -1.55 15.00
N PHE A 159 4.37 -0.38 15.00
CA PHE A 159 3.12 -0.16 14.26
C PHE A 159 3.25 -0.44 12.76
N ALA A 160 4.30 0.10 12.12
CA ALA A 160 4.56 -0.16 10.70
C ALA A 160 4.89 -1.64 10.45
N SER A 161 5.64 -2.29 11.36
CA SER A 161 5.97 -3.72 11.25
C SER A 161 4.72 -4.59 11.32
N VAL A 162 3.79 -4.29 12.24
CA VAL A 162 2.51 -5.01 12.37
C VAL A 162 1.64 -4.78 11.13
N LEU A 163 1.49 -3.53 10.68
CA LEU A 163 0.68 -3.24 9.50
C LEU A 163 1.25 -3.89 8.22
N VAL A 164 2.53 -3.64 7.95
CA VAL A 164 3.15 -4.14 6.71
C VAL A 164 3.34 -5.65 6.75
N GLY A 165 3.80 -6.20 7.90
CA GLY A 165 3.94 -7.64 8.07
C GLY A 165 2.60 -8.37 8.12
N GLY A 166 1.57 -7.74 8.66
CA GLY A 166 0.21 -8.27 8.70
C GLY A 166 -0.44 -8.35 7.32
N LEU A 167 -0.17 -7.36 6.46
CA LEU A 167 -0.64 -7.37 5.08
C LEU A 167 0.23 -8.27 4.18
N THR A 168 1.54 -8.26 4.35
CA THR A 168 2.46 -9.06 3.55
C THR A 168 3.72 -9.34 4.37
N ILE A 169 3.83 -10.54 4.93
CA ILE A 169 4.86 -10.89 5.90
C ILE A 169 6.29 -10.68 5.38
N THR A 170 6.55 -10.97 4.11
CA THR A 170 7.87 -10.79 3.50
C THR A 170 8.31 -9.33 3.41
N ASN A 171 7.38 -8.39 3.40
CA ASN A 171 7.68 -6.96 3.31
C ASN A 171 8.05 -6.33 4.67
N VAL A 172 7.83 -7.04 5.78
CA VAL A 172 8.22 -6.53 7.12
C VAL A 172 9.72 -6.24 7.21
N VAL A 173 10.55 -7.02 6.55
CA VAL A 173 12.02 -6.84 6.52
C VAL A 173 12.39 -5.44 6.02
N LYS A 174 11.63 -4.90 5.08
CA LYS A 174 11.87 -3.56 4.51
C LYS A 174 11.67 -2.43 5.52
N ILE A 175 10.87 -2.66 6.56
CA ILE A 175 10.65 -1.70 7.65
C ILE A 175 11.92 -1.53 8.50
N TYR A 176 12.75 -2.57 8.60
CA TYR A 176 13.97 -2.54 9.41
C TYR A 176 15.19 -1.99 8.66
N ILE A 177 15.14 -1.89 7.32
CA ILE A 177 16.26 -1.35 6.52
C ILE A 177 16.72 0.04 7.00
N PRO A 178 15.83 1.03 7.26
CA PRO A 178 16.26 2.34 7.73
C PRO A 178 17.02 2.31 9.05
N ILE A 179 16.77 1.35 9.93
CA ILE A 179 17.47 1.24 11.23
C ILE A 179 18.96 0.99 11.03
N LEU A 180 19.36 0.27 9.98
CA LEU A 180 20.77 -0.01 9.66
C LEU A 180 21.58 1.29 9.43
N PHE A 181 20.91 2.40 9.14
CA PHE A 181 21.53 3.70 8.92
C PHE A 181 21.53 4.61 10.16
N GLU A 182 21.10 4.12 11.33
CA GLU A 182 21.22 4.85 12.60
C GLU A 182 22.70 4.94 13.03
N LYS A 183 23.18 6.17 13.27
CA LYS A 183 24.61 6.43 13.58
C LYS A 183 25.18 5.63 14.76
N ASN A 184 24.36 5.24 15.71
CA ASN A 184 24.78 4.59 16.95
C ASN A 184 24.35 3.12 17.06
N LEU A 185 23.79 2.53 16.01
CA LEU A 185 23.29 1.15 16.06
C LEU A 185 24.39 0.18 16.51
N PHE A 186 25.57 0.24 15.89
CA PHE A 186 26.68 -0.65 16.18
C PHE A 186 27.50 -0.27 17.42
N LYS A 187 27.37 0.98 17.93
CA LYS A 187 28.01 1.37 19.19
C LYS A 187 27.25 0.81 20.38
N SER A 188 25.93 0.70 20.30
CA SER A 188 25.09 0.13 21.35
C SER A 188 25.28 -1.39 21.49
N PHE A 189 25.65 -2.10 20.42
CA PHE A 189 25.94 -3.55 20.48
C PHE A 189 27.28 -3.89 21.17
N LYS A 190 28.21 -2.95 21.31
CA LYS A 190 29.47 -3.16 22.02
C LYS A 190 29.35 -3.02 23.56
N THR A 191 28.17 -2.64 24.06
CA THR A 191 27.91 -2.41 25.50
C THR A 191 27.08 -3.55 26.11
N PHE A 192 26.79 -4.58 25.37
CA PHE A 192 26.26 -5.88 25.80
C PHE A 192 27.29 -6.97 25.55
#